data_9c23ad16bcd82cd5b4a29f6c8447ff41
#
_entry.id   9c23ad16bcd82cd5b4a29f6c8447ff41
#
_cell.length_a   1.000
_cell.length_b   1.000
_cell.length_c   1.000
_cell.angle_alpha   90.00
_cell.angle_beta   90.00
_cell.angle_gamma   90.00
#
_symmetry.space_group_name_H-M   'P 1'
#
loop_
_entity.id
_entity.type
_entity.pdbx_description
1 polymer ?
#
loop_
_entity_poly.entity_id
_entity_poly.type
_entity_poly.pdbx_seq_one_letter_code
_entity_poly.pdbx_strand_id
1 'polypeptide(L)'
;MLTIQDAVNKIKILIENAIINGGVVEKNNLIRTQMPICLLHDATKASFINEGINPNFVAPAYGQHAGEKKLAGFFKYKDQDICFMPNNYNMHEEILNFNGILKGKKDSFGQQLTEHILSVNVRSQLSSTAKNFDTLYERTYAEALNLHLRCKKMVLGELYMIPVYEYDDILAKKNVVGFKNNRNISKHLEKYIYSFNAVNDRKTTHGEEYKYERVCLL
;
A
#
# COMPACT_ATOMS: atom_id res chain seq x y z
N MET A 1 10.30 0.13 -18.23
CA MET A 1 9.93 -0.29 -16.86
C MET A 1 8.45 -0.69 -16.84
N LEU A 2 8.02 -1.46 -15.84
CA LEU A 2 6.64 -1.94 -15.73
C LEU A 2 5.68 -0.75 -15.45
N THR A 3 4.60 -0.63 -16.23
CA THR A 3 3.55 0.38 -15.96
C THR A 3 2.50 -0.17 -14.99
N ILE A 4 1.70 0.70 -14.38
CA ILE A 4 0.55 0.29 -13.54
C ILE A 4 -0.43 -0.56 -14.35
N GLN A 5 -0.73 -0.17 -15.59
CA GLN A 5 -1.61 -0.93 -16.47
C GLN A 5 -1.07 -2.33 -16.78
N ASP A 6 0.25 -2.45 -17.04
CA ASP A 6 0.88 -3.75 -17.27
C ASP A 6 0.84 -4.64 -16.02
N ALA A 7 1.05 -4.05 -14.83
CA ALA A 7 0.97 -4.78 -13.57
C ALA A 7 -0.43 -5.34 -13.34
N VAL A 8 -1.47 -4.52 -13.49
CA VAL A 8 -2.88 -4.94 -13.36
C VAL A 8 -3.23 -6.04 -14.37
N ASN A 9 -2.82 -5.89 -15.64
CA ASN A 9 -3.04 -6.90 -16.66
C ASN A 9 -2.33 -8.22 -16.35
N LYS A 10 -1.09 -8.16 -15.87
CA LYS A 10 -0.34 -9.36 -15.45
C LYS A 10 -1.00 -10.05 -14.26
N ILE A 11 -1.47 -9.30 -13.26
CA ILE A 11 -2.19 -9.85 -12.10
C ILE A 11 -3.46 -10.57 -12.57
N LYS A 12 -4.23 -9.95 -13.46
CA LYS A 12 -5.41 -10.57 -14.07
C LYS A 12 -5.06 -11.91 -14.73
N ILE A 13 -4.06 -11.92 -15.62
CA ILE A 13 -3.62 -13.11 -16.34
C ILE A 13 -3.17 -14.22 -15.37
N LEU A 14 -2.42 -13.86 -14.34
CA LEU A 14 -1.97 -14.82 -13.32
C LEU A 14 -3.14 -15.47 -12.60
N ILE A 15 -4.16 -14.69 -12.20
CA ILE A 15 -5.34 -15.21 -11.52
C ILE A 15 -6.16 -16.10 -12.45
N GLU A 16 -6.38 -15.70 -13.70
CA GLU A 16 -7.12 -16.47 -14.68
C GLU A 16 -6.42 -17.79 -15.01
N ASN A 17 -5.10 -17.78 -15.19
CA ASN A 17 -4.31 -19.00 -15.38
C ASN A 17 -4.36 -19.93 -14.15
N ALA A 18 -4.32 -19.38 -12.94
CA ALA A 18 -4.47 -20.17 -11.72
C ALA A 18 -5.86 -20.84 -11.65
N ILE A 19 -6.93 -20.15 -12.07
CA ILE A 19 -8.27 -20.72 -12.16
C ILE A 19 -8.30 -21.86 -13.19
N ILE A 20 -7.77 -21.65 -14.39
CA ILE A 20 -7.79 -22.63 -15.48
C ILE A 20 -7.02 -23.90 -15.08
N ASN A 21 -5.86 -23.75 -14.45
CA ASN A 21 -4.93 -24.84 -14.17
C ASN A 21 -5.23 -25.59 -12.86
N GLY A 22 -5.79 -24.91 -11.84
CA GLY A 22 -5.97 -25.51 -10.51
C GLY A 22 -7.21 -25.00 -9.76
N GLY A 23 -8.11 -24.33 -10.45
CA GLY A 23 -9.40 -23.94 -9.94
C GLY A 23 -9.34 -22.94 -8.79
N VAL A 24 -10.33 -23.02 -7.90
CA VAL A 24 -10.46 -22.13 -6.75
C VAL A 24 -9.30 -22.26 -5.76
N VAL A 25 -8.69 -23.43 -5.66
CA VAL A 25 -7.58 -23.68 -4.72
C VAL A 25 -6.36 -22.89 -5.17
N GLU A 26 -5.96 -23.05 -6.43
CA GLU A 26 -4.78 -22.39 -6.97
C GLU A 26 -4.98 -20.86 -7.07
N LYS A 27 -6.18 -20.42 -7.46
CA LYS A 27 -6.55 -18.99 -7.36
C LYS A 27 -6.32 -18.43 -5.95
N ASN A 28 -6.82 -19.12 -4.92
CA ASN A 28 -6.68 -18.62 -3.54
C ASN A 28 -5.24 -18.69 -3.04
N ASN A 29 -4.48 -19.70 -3.45
CA ASN A 29 -3.05 -19.78 -3.17
C ASN A 29 -2.31 -18.58 -3.78
N LEU A 30 -2.51 -18.31 -5.07
CA LEU A 30 -1.90 -17.18 -5.77
C LEU A 30 -2.22 -15.83 -5.10
N ILE A 31 -3.48 -15.57 -4.77
CA ILE A 31 -3.91 -14.32 -4.12
C ILE A 31 -3.24 -14.11 -2.76
N ARG A 32 -2.88 -15.19 -2.07
CA ARG A 32 -2.19 -15.13 -0.77
C ARG A 32 -0.68 -14.98 -0.91
N THR A 33 -0.12 -15.19 -2.08
CA THR A 33 1.31 -14.96 -2.31
C THR A 33 1.62 -13.47 -2.38
N GLN A 34 2.90 -13.13 -2.27
CA GLN A 34 3.36 -11.76 -2.49
C GLN A 34 3.44 -11.38 -3.97
N MET A 35 3.31 -12.32 -4.90
CA MET A 35 3.53 -12.07 -6.34
C MET A 35 2.65 -10.94 -6.91
N PRO A 36 1.32 -10.90 -6.67
CA PRO A 36 0.48 -9.82 -7.18
C PRO A 36 0.88 -8.45 -6.64
N ILE A 37 1.18 -8.36 -5.34
CA ILE A 37 1.53 -7.08 -4.72
C ILE A 37 2.92 -6.60 -5.17
N CYS A 38 3.88 -7.50 -5.39
CA CYS A 38 5.21 -7.18 -5.91
C CYS A 38 5.15 -6.51 -7.28
N LEU A 39 4.24 -6.93 -8.15
CA LEU A 39 4.03 -6.28 -9.45
C LEU A 39 3.57 -4.83 -9.31
N LEU A 40 2.70 -4.55 -8.33
CA LEU A 40 2.25 -3.20 -8.03
C LEU A 40 3.38 -2.36 -7.41
N HIS A 41 4.19 -2.94 -6.51
CA HIS A 41 5.38 -2.27 -5.95
C HIS A 41 6.31 -1.81 -7.07
N ASP A 42 6.65 -2.69 -7.99
CA ASP A 42 7.55 -2.36 -9.09
C ASP A 42 6.94 -1.33 -10.04
N ALA A 43 5.67 -1.45 -10.39
CA ALA A 43 5.01 -0.47 -11.22
C ALA A 43 4.95 0.92 -10.56
N THR A 44 4.71 0.96 -9.24
CA THR A 44 4.74 2.21 -8.47
C THR A 44 6.12 2.83 -8.48
N LYS A 45 7.17 2.06 -8.15
CA LYS A 45 8.57 2.53 -8.21
C LYS A 45 8.93 3.04 -9.61
N ALA A 46 8.56 2.30 -10.66
CA ALA A 46 8.79 2.68 -12.04
C ALA A 46 8.13 4.01 -12.40
N SER A 47 6.90 4.24 -11.94
CA SER A 47 6.19 5.49 -12.18
C SER A 47 6.96 6.69 -11.61
N PHE A 48 7.42 6.60 -10.35
CA PHE A 48 8.22 7.68 -9.73
C PHE A 48 9.59 7.87 -10.39
N ILE A 49 10.26 6.78 -10.79
CA ILE A 49 11.55 6.87 -11.50
C ILE A 49 11.37 7.54 -12.87
N ASN A 50 10.31 7.22 -13.59
CA ASN A 50 9.99 7.85 -14.88
C ASN A 50 9.69 9.35 -14.74
N GLU A 51 9.13 9.77 -13.61
CA GLU A 51 8.91 11.18 -13.27
C GLU A 51 10.16 11.90 -12.73
N GLY A 52 11.32 11.24 -12.74
CA GLY A 52 12.61 11.87 -12.44
C GLY A 52 13.18 11.56 -11.06
N ILE A 53 12.56 10.69 -10.27
CA ILE A 53 13.17 10.24 -9.02
C ILE A 53 14.40 9.37 -9.33
N ASN A 54 15.54 9.72 -8.73
CA ASN A 54 16.75 8.92 -8.91
C ASN A 54 16.58 7.51 -8.30
N PRO A 55 16.79 6.44 -9.10
CA PRO A 55 16.61 5.05 -8.65
C PRO A 55 17.41 4.68 -7.40
N ASN A 56 18.56 5.32 -7.17
CA ASN A 56 19.43 5.07 -6.01
C ASN A 56 18.78 5.51 -4.68
N PHE A 57 17.76 6.34 -4.72
CA PHE A 57 17.03 6.80 -3.53
C PHE A 57 15.74 6.02 -3.28
N VAL A 58 15.44 5.01 -4.09
CA VAL A 58 14.26 4.16 -3.93
C VAL A 58 14.61 2.94 -3.07
N ALA A 59 13.87 2.73 -2.00
CA ALA A 59 14.05 1.61 -1.09
C ALA A 59 12.72 0.88 -0.82
N PRO A 60 12.66 -0.45 -1.03
CA PRO A 60 13.62 -1.29 -1.75
C PRO A 60 13.80 -0.86 -3.20
N ALA A 61 14.96 -1.12 -3.78
CA ALA A 61 15.24 -0.77 -5.18
C ALA A 61 14.23 -1.43 -6.15
N TYR A 62 14.11 -0.88 -7.35
CA TYR A 62 13.28 -1.48 -8.40
C TYR A 62 13.66 -2.94 -8.64
N GLY A 63 12.67 -3.83 -8.71
CA GLY A 63 12.87 -5.28 -8.83
C GLY A 63 13.25 -5.99 -7.52
N GLN A 64 13.38 -5.25 -6.40
CA GLN A 64 13.62 -5.83 -5.07
C GLN A 64 12.39 -5.63 -4.17
N HIS A 65 12.06 -6.67 -3.39
CA HIS A 65 10.87 -6.69 -2.53
C HIS A 65 11.21 -6.97 -1.06
N ALA A 66 12.49 -7.13 -0.75
CA ALA A 66 13.02 -7.21 0.61
C ALA A 66 13.80 -5.93 0.96
N GLY A 67 13.88 -5.59 2.24
CA GLY A 67 14.61 -4.41 2.70
C GLY A 67 13.72 -3.17 2.88
N GLU A 68 12.45 -3.38 3.19
CA GLU A 68 11.53 -2.35 3.64
C GLU A 68 12.13 -1.51 4.77
N LYS A 69 11.82 -0.21 4.79
CA LYS A 69 12.31 0.69 5.83
C LYS A 69 11.36 0.68 7.01
N LYS A 70 11.88 0.27 8.16
CA LYS A 70 11.13 0.26 9.42
C LYS A 70 11.22 1.61 10.11
N LEU A 71 10.23 2.44 9.90
CA LEU A 71 10.19 3.80 10.44
C LEU A 71 9.50 3.83 11.81
N ALA A 72 10.02 4.67 12.69
CA ALA A 72 9.40 4.92 13.99
C ALA A 72 8.26 5.94 13.82
N GLY A 73 7.04 5.54 14.16
CA GLY A 73 5.90 6.44 14.29
C GLY A 73 5.69 6.88 15.74
N PHE A 74 4.54 7.46 16.03
CA PHE A 74 4.15 7.86 17.39
C PHE A 74 3.75 6.65 18.26
N PHE A 75 2.94 5.72 17.69
CA PHE A 75 2.44 4.56 18.43
C PHE A 75 3.36 3.34 18.32
N LYS A 76 3.88 3.10 17.10
CA LYS A 76 4.66 1.91 16.79
C LYS A 76 5.60 2.13 15.60
N TYR A 77 6.60 1.23 15.49
CA TYR A 77 7.34 1.12 14.23
C TYR A 77 6.42 0.60 13.12
N LYS A 78 6.71 1.04 11.90
CA LYS A 78 5.98 0.60 10.72
C LYS A 78 6.95 0.34 9.58
N ASP A 79 6.89 -0.86 9.04
CA ASP A 79 7.58 -1.21 7.80
C ASP A 79 6.84 -0.52 6.64
N GLN A 80 7.60 0.14 5.77
CA GLN A 80 7.07 0.91 4.64
C GLN A 80 7.39 0.18 3.34
N ASP A 81 6.36 -0.05 2.52
CA ASP A 81 6.47 -0.82 1.29
C ASP A 81 7.44 -0.19 0.28
N ILE A 82 7.36 1.12 0.12
CA ILE A 82 8.25 1.90 -0.76
C ILE A 82 8.61 3.20 -0.05
N CYS A 83 9.91 3.50 0.05
CA CYS A 83 10.43 4.77 0.52
C CYS A 83 11.28 5.44 -0.56
N PHE A 84 11.09 6.73 -0.72
CA PHE A 84 11.97 7.60 -1.50
C PHE A 84 12.80 8.42 -0.51
N MET A 85 14.08 8.06 -0.42
CA MET A 85 14.99 8.62 0.57
C MET A 85 15.52 9.99 0.13
N PRO A 86 15.56 10.99 1.00
CA PRO A 86 16.17 12.27 0.67
C PRO A 86 17.70 12.14 0.59
N ASN A 87 18.33 12.90 -0.29
CA ASN A 87 19.79 12.90 -0.47
C ASN A 87 20.55 13.87 0.45
N ASN A 88 19.84 14.78 1.10
CA ASN A 88 20.44 15.86 1.88
C ASN A 88 20.37 15.66 3.40
N TYR A 89 19.92 14.50 3.85
CA TYR A 89 19.75 14.17 5.26
C TYR A 89 20.47 12.86 5.59
N ASN A 90 21.24 12.89 6.66
CA ASN A 90 21.92 11.70 7.16
C ASN A 90 21.09 11.00 8.25
N MET A 91 21.24 9.69 8.35
CA MET A 91 20.72 8.94 9.49
C MET A 91 21.37 9.44 10.76
N HIS A 92 20.54 9.73 11.74
CA HIS A 92 20.97 10.10 13.09
C HIS A 92 20.14 9.31 14.09
N GLU A 93 20.80 8.34 14.73
CA GLU A 93 20.13 7.53 15.72
C GLU A 93 19.71 8.36 16.93
N GLU A 94 18.47 8.17 17.37
CA GLU A 94 17.92 8.86 18.54
C GLU A 94 17.09 7.92 19.43
N ILE A 95 16.97 8.30 20.71
CA ILE A 95 16.09 7.63 21.65
C ILE A 95 14.74 8.36 21.69
N LEU A 96 13.66 7.61 21.53
CA LEU A 96 12.30 8.16 21.49
C LEU A 96 11.85 8.56 22.92
N ASN A 97 11.61 9.85 23.12
CA ASN A 97 11.33 10.41 24.44
C ASN A 97 9.86 10.77 24.69
N PHE A 98 8.96 10.52 23.72
CA PHE A 98 7.54 10.77 23.91
C PHE A 98 6.84 9.64 24.69
N ASN A 99 5.70 9.96 25.29
CA ASN A 99 4.91 8.97 26.02
C ASN A 99 4.29 7.96 25.06
N GLY A 100 4.28 6.68 25.42
CA GLY A 100 3.71 5.60 24.62
C GLY A 100 4.57 4.35 24.58
N ILE A 101 4.18 3.40 23.75
CA ILE A 101 4.83 2.07 23.64
C ILE A 101 6.31 2.16 23.20
N LEU A 102 6.64 3.21 22.45
CA LEU A 102 8.00 3.40 21.92
C LEU A 102 8.91 4.22 22.86
N LYS A 103 8.44 4.66 24.02
CA LYS A 103 9.27 5.43 24.96
C LYS A 103 10.54 4.65 25.32
N GLY A 104 11.68 5.29 25.19
CA GLY A 104 13.01 4.69 25.47
C GLY A 104 13.49 3.74 24.38
N LYS A 105 12.74 3.54 23.30
CA LYS A 105 13.18 2.74 22.14
C LYS A 105 14.05 3.58 21.21
N LYS A 106 14.84 2.89 20.41
CA LYS A 106 15.83 3.44 19.50
C LYS A 106 15.23 3.67 18.09
N ASP A 107 15.31 4.86 17.55
CA ASP A 107 15.07 5.12 16.14
C ASP A 107 16.39 5.21 15.40
N SER A 108 16.62 4.33 14.44
CA SER A 108 17.87 4.27 13.68
C SER A 108 17.96 5.34 12.58
N PHE A 109 16.83 5.91 12.16
CA PHE A 109 16.78 6.91 11.10
C PHE A 109 16.81 8.35 11.65
N GLY A 110 16.19 8.56 12.81
CA GLY A 110 15.97 9.87 13.41
C GLY A 110 14.83 10.65 12.77
N GLN A 111 14.25 11.55 13.55
CA GLN A 111 13.09 12.32 13.14
C GLN A 111 13.41 13.21 11.93
N GLN A 112 14.56 13.85 11.92
CA GLN A 112 14.96 14.78 10.86
C GLN A 112 14.99 14.12 9.47
N LEU A 113 15.56 12.93 9.36
CA LEU A 113 15.55 12.16 8.11
C LEU A 113 14.14 11.67 7.77
N THR A 114 13.45 11.10 8.76
CA THR A 114 12.12 10.48 8.56
C THR A 114 11.08 11.52 8.10
N GLU A 115 11.14 12.75 8.60
CA GLU A 115 10.25 13.83 8.16
C GLU A 115 10.40 14.23 6.68
N HIS A 116 11.48 13.83 6.02
CA HIS A 116 11.76 14.16 4.62
C HIS A 116 11.68 12.95 3.69
N ILE A 117 11.24 11.81 4.21
CA ILE A 117 10.93 10.62 3.41
C ILE A 117 9.55 10.80 2.76
N LEU A 118 9.47 10.46 1.47
CA LEU A 118 8.20 10.14 0.81
C LEU A 118 8.00 8.63 0.91
N SER A 119 6.91 8.17 1.51
CA SER A 119 6.58 6.77 1.61
C SER A 119 5.27 6.46 0.89
N VAL A 120 5.23 5.37 0.13
CA VAL A 120 4.02 4.89 -0.52
C VAL A 120 3.73 3.47 -0.05
N ASN A 121 2.58 3.28 0.59
CA ASN A 121 2.06 1.97 0.89
C ASN A 121 1.29 1.43 -0.31
N VAL A 122 1.46 0.16 -0.59
CA VAL A 122 0.81 -0.51 -1.73
C VAL A 122 0.02 -1.69 -1.21
N ARG A 123 -1.27 -1.71 -1.48
CA ARG A 123 -2.18 -2.74 -1.00
C ARG A 123 -3.06 -3.27 -2.11
N SER A 124 -3.50 -4.51 -1.94
CA SER A 124 -4.49 -5.11 -2.82
C SER A 124 -5.49 -5.95 -2.02
N GLN A 125 -6.76 -5.81 -2.37
CA GLN A 125 -7.85 -6.61 -1.83
C GLN A 125 -8.53 -7.36 -2.98
N LEU A 126 -7.94 -8.49 -3.38
CA LEU A 126 -8.37 -9.25 -4.56
C LEU A 126 -9.56 -10.20 -4.32
N SER A 127 -9.99 -10.32 -3.06
CA SER A 127 -11.16 -11.13 -2.68
C SER A 127 -11.80 -10.58 -1.41
N SER A 128 -13.07 -10.92 -1.17
CA SER A 128 -13.82 -10.52 0.04
C SER A 128 -13.80 -9.02 0.29
N THR A 129 -13.88 -8.21 -0.75
CA THR A 129 -13.78 -6.74 -0.70
C THR A 129 -14.77 -6.12 0.27
N ALA A 130 -16.03 -6.59 0.25
CA ALA A 130 -17.07 -6.07 1.14
C ALA A 130 -16.82 -6.40 2.62
N LYS A 131 -16.29 -7.61 2.91
CA LYS A 131 -16.15 -8.12 4.28
C LYS A 131 -15.04 -7.44 5.07
N ASN A 132 -13.95 -7.09 4.41
CA ASN A 132 -12.73 -6.60 5.07
C ASN A 132 -12.59 -5.06 5.01
N PHE A 133 -13.57 -4.38 4.43
CA PHE A 133 -13.49 -2.93 4.20
C PHE A 133 -13.19 -2.15 5.48
N ASP A 134 -14.01 -2.33 6.52
CA ASP A 134 -13.90 -1.50 7.74
C ASP A 134 -12.53 -1.67 8.40
N THR A 135 -12.05 -2.90 8.55
CA THR A 135 -10.72 -3.18 9.12
C THR A 135 -9.58 -2.57 8.30
N LEU A 136 -9.68 -2.60 6.98
CA LEU A 136 -8.67 -2.04 6.09
C LEU A 136 -8.66 -0.51 6.12
N TYR A 137 -9.84 0.09 6.15
CA TYR A 137 -9.99 1.54 6.25
C TYR A 137 -9.47 2.07 7.59
N GLU A 138 -9.85 1.44 8.71
CA GLU A 138 -9.32 1.78 10.03
C GLU A 138 -7.79 1.67 10.09
N ARG A 139 -7.22 0.65 9.45
CA ARG A 139 -5.76 0.49 9.37
C ARG A 139 -5.11 1.62 8.59
N THR A 140 -5.67 2.00 7.44
CA THR A 140 -5.17 3.10 6.62
C THR A 140 -5.17 4.40 7.41
N TYR A 141 -6.26 4.72 8.07
CA TYR A 141 -6.40 5.87 8.95
C TYR A 141 -5.35 5.87 10.08
N ALA A 142 -5.23 4.77 10.81
CA ALA A 142 -4.31 4.64 11.93
C ALA A 142 -2.84 4.72 11.50
N GLU A 143 -2.51 4.34 10.28
CA GLU A 143 -1.15 4.33 9.75
C GLU A 143 -0.66 5.75 9.43
N ALA A 144 -1.46 6.54 8.72
CA ALA A 144 -1.15 7.93 8.48
C ALA A 144 -1.00 8.70 9.80
N LEU A 145 -1.95 8.53 10.72
CA LEU A 145 -1.92 9.15 12.03
C LEU A 145 -0.64 8.79 12.81
N ASN A 146 -0.26 7.51 12.82
CA ASN A 146 0.94 7.03 13.51
C ASN A 146 2.23 7.72 13.02
N LEU A 147 2.37 7.92 11.72
CA LEU A 147 3.55 8.53 11.14
C LEU A 147 3.53 10.06 11.26
N HIS A 148 2.42 10.69 10.93
CA HIS A 148 2.30 12.15 10.93
C HIS A 148 2.27 12.77 12.32
N LEU A 149 1.80 12.08 13.37
CA LEU A 149 1.90 12.57 14.74
C LEU A 149 3.35 12.76 15.20
N ARG A 150 4.28 11.96 14.68
CA ARG A 150 5.71 12.11 14.97
C ARG A 150 6.43 12.93 13.91
N CYS A 151 6.22 12.63 12.64
CA CYS A 151 6.93 13.18 11.50
C CYS A 151 5.98 14.00 10.63
N LYS A 152 5.69 15.22 11.08
CA LYS A 152 4.61 16.06 10.51
C LYS A 152 4.80 16.45 9.05
N LYS A 153 6.06 16.52 8.58
CA LYS A 153 6.40 16.90 7.20
C LYS A 153 6.56 15.71 6.27
N MET A 154 6.48 14.48 6.82
CA MET A 154 6.57 13.27 6.01
C MET A 154 5.47 13.26 4.95
N VAL A 155 5.82 12.83 3.75
CA VAL A 155 4.88 12.70 2.62
C VAL A 155 4.43 11.24 2.53
N LEU A 156 3.12 11.01 2.63
CA LEU A 156 2.52 9.69 2.56
C LEU A 156 1.65 9.52 1.32
N GLY A 157 1.87 8.45 0.60
CA GLY A 157 1.01 7.96 -0.47
C GLY A 157 0.40 6.60 -0.12
N GLU A 158 -0.79 6.35 -0.64
CA GLU A 158 -1.44 5.04 -0.56
C GLU A 158 -1.90 4.63 -1.96
N LEU A 159 -1.47 3.46 -2.43
CA LEU A 159 -1.98 2.83 -3.64
C LEU A 159 -2.77 1.60 -3.23
N TYR A 160 -4.06 1.56 -3.59
CA TYR A 160 -4.97 0.50 -3.19
C TYR A 160 -5.68 -0.09 -4.39
N MET A 161 -5.49 -1.39 -4.63
CA MET A 161 -6.14 -2.10 -5.74
C MET A 161 -7.31 -2.95 -5.24
N ILE A 162 -8.47 -2.78 -5.87
CA ILE A 162 -9.67 -3.61 -5.64
C ILE A 162 -10.22 -4.10 -6.99
N PRO A 163 -10.79 -5.30 -7.07
CA PRO A 163 -11.51 -5.73 -8.26
C PRO A 163 -12.89 -5.08 -8.30
N VAL A 164 -13.29 -4.56 -9.45
CA VAL A 164 -14.67 -4.15 -9.72
C VAL A 164 -15.59 -5.38 -9.70
N TYR A 165 -15.12 -6.49 -10.29
CA TYR A 165 -15.82 -7.77 -10.30
C TYR A 165 -14.95 -8.84 -9.64
N GLU A 166 -15.49 -9.52 -8.63
CA GLU A 166 -14.83 -10.67 -8.02
C GLU A 166 -15.04 -11.93 -8.88
N TYR A 167 -14.00 -12.76 -9.00
CA TYR A 167 -14.12 -14.07 -9.64
C TYR A 167 -15.10 -14.98 -8.89
N ASP A 168 -15.92 -15.72 -9.64
CA ASP A 168 -16.89 -16.66 -9.07
C ASP A 168 -16.22 -17.96 -8.63
N ASP A 169 -16.30 -18.27 -7.32
CA ASP A 169 -15.71 -19.47 -6.75
C ASP A 169 -16.39 -20.76 -7.21
N ILE A 170 -17.68 -20.70 -7.62
CA ILE A 170 -18.41 -21.86 -8.12
C ILE A 170 -17.90 -22.22 -9.51
N LEU A 171 -17.71 -21.24 -10.36
CA LEU A 171 -17.12 -21.43 -11.69
C LEU A 171 -15.65 -21.84 -11.58
N ALA A 172 -14.88 -21.18 -10.70
CA ALA A 172 -13.49 -21.52 -10.47
C ALA A 172 -13.28 -22.97 -9.99
N LYS A 173 -14.20 -23.55 -9.19
CA LYS A 173 -14.15 -24.98 -8.83
C LYS A 173 -14.24 -25.92 -10.04
N LYS A 174 -14.75 -25.43 -11.15
CA LYS A 174 -14.86 -26.14 -12.43
C LYS A 174 -13.75 -25.77 -13.41
N ASN A 175 -12.72 -25.07 -12.96
CA ASN A 175 -11.64 -24.50 -13.77
C ASN A 175 -12.13 -23.52 -14.86
N VAL A 176 -13.26 -22.86 -14.61
CA VAL A 176 -13.86 -21.90 -15.54
C VAL A 176 -13.69 -20.49 -14.97
N VAL A 177 -13.14 -19.60 -15.79
CA VAL A 177 -13.04 -18.17 -15.49
C VAL A 177 -14.40 -17.52 -15.64
N GLY A 178 -14.86 -16.84 -14.62
CA GLY A 178 -16.10 -16.09 -14.63
C GLY A 178 -16.22 -15.21 -13.38
N PHE A 179 -17.15 -14.29 -13.41
CA PHE A 179 -17.32 -13.28 -12.36
C PHE A 179 -18.64 -13.48 -11.62
N LYS A 180 -18.63 -13.11 -10.33
CA LYS A 180 -19.84 -13.09 -9.52
C LYS A 180 -20.85 -12.09 -10.09
N ASN A 181 -22.11 -12.51 -10.19
CA ASN A 181 -23.20 -11.60 -10.48
C ASN A 181 -23.53 -10.78 -9.21
N ASN A 182 -22.85 -9.64 -9.05
CA ASN A 182 -23.00 -8.82 -7.85
C ASN A 182 -23.90 -7.62 -8.12
N ARG A 183 -25.14 -7.69 -7.62
CA ARG A 183 -26.13 -6.60 -7.77
C ARG A 183 -25.78 -5.32 -6.99
N ASN A 184 -24.80 -5.38 -6.09
CA ASN A 184 -24.42 -4.26 -5.21
C ASN A 184 -23.00 -3.71 -5.49
N ILE A 185 -22.44 -3.98 -6.67
CA ILE A 185 -21.09 -3.51 -7.04
C ILE A 185 -20.94 -2.01 -6.83
N SER A 186 -21.88 -1.19 -7.32
CA SER A 186 -21.83 0.26 -7.20
C SER A 186 -21.71 0.72 -5.75
N LYS A 187 -22.49 0.15 -4.83
CA LYS A 187 -22.44 0.50 -3.40
C LYS A 187 -21.07 0.20 -2.77
N HIS A 188 -20.45 -0.90 -3.14
CA HIS A 188 -19.13 -1.24 -2.60
C HIS A 188 -18.05 -0.30 -3.15
N LEU A 189 -18.06 -0.05 -4.45
CA LEU A 189 -17.13 0.91 -5.07
C LEU A 189 -17.30 2.32 -4.51
N GLU A 190 -18.53 2.80 -4.39
CA GLU A 190 -18.84 4.09 -3.79
C GLU A 190 -18.29 4.19 -2.35
N LYS A 191 -18.48 3.14 -1.54
CA LYS A 191 -17.94 3.10 -0.17
C LYS A 191 -16.42 3.27 -0.16
N TYR A 192 -15.69 2.56 -1.04
CA TYR A 192 -14.24 2.72 -1.18
C TYR A 192 -13.86 4.13 -1.63
N ILE A 193 -14.51 4.64 -2.69
CA ILE A 193 -14.23 5.96 -3.25
C ILE A 193 -14.43 7.05 -2.19
N TYR A 194 -15.57 7.07 -1.49
CA TYR A 194 -15.85 8.06 -0.45
C TYR A 194 -14.87 7.97 0.73
N SER A 195 -14.55 6.76 1.17
CA SER A 195 -13.66 6.55 2.31
C SER A 195 -12.22 6.95 2.00
N PHE A 196 -11.71 6.56 0.83
CA PHE A 196 -10.37 6.96 0.43
C PHE A 196 -10.29 8.45 0.09
N ASN A 197 -11.34 9.04 -0.45
CA ASN A 197 -11.41 10.49 -0.63
C ASN A 197 -11.36 11.26 0.70
N ALA A 198 -11.96 10.72 1.76
CA ALA A 198 -11.94 11.34 3.08
C ALA A 198 -10.53 11.39 3.71
N VAL A 199 -9.65 10.45 3.38
CA VAL A 199 -8.26 10.41 3.86
C VAL A 199 -7.23 10.90 2.84
N ASN A 200 -7.68 11.41 1.70
CA ASN A 200 -6.84 11.97 0.64
C ASN A 200 -6.61 13.45 0.80
N ASP A 201 -5.60 13.97 0.10
CA ASP A 201 -5.37 15.40 -0.13
C ASP A 201 -5.11 16.20 1.16
N ARG A 202 -4.17 15.71 1.97
CA ARG A 202 -3.68 16.45 3.15
C ARG A 202 -3.16 17.82 2.77
N LYS A 203 -3.67 18.87 3.40
CA LYS A 203 -3.31 20.27 3.14
C LYS A 203 -2.51 20.90 4.26
N THR A 204 -2.69 20.42 5.48
CA THR A 204 -2.08 20.99 6.67
C THR A 204 -1.38 19.95 7.52
N THR A 205 -0.35 20.37 8.25
CA THR A 205 0.39 19.50 9.16
C THR A 205 -0.28 19.35 10.54
N HIS A 206 -1.39 20.07 10.79
CA HIS A 206 -2.15 20.02 12.02
C HIS A 206 -3.64 19.85 11.73
N GLY A 207 -4.25 18.90 12.41
CA GLY A 207 -5.67 18.56 12.27
C GLY A 207 -5.98 17.60 11.11
N GLU A 208 -5.00 17.31 10.25
CA GLU A 208 -5.11 16.39 9.14
C GLU A 208 -4.07 15.26 9.18
N GLU A 209 -3.54 14.92 10.36
CA GLU A 209 -2.51 13.89 10.53
C GLU A 209 -2.97 12.50 10.09
N TYR A 210 -4.28 12.29 9.99
CA TYR A 210 -4.90 11.05 9.51
C TYR A 210 -4.99 10.93 7.99
N LYS A 211 -4.66 11.99 7.26
CA LYS A 211 -4.71 12.00 5.80
C LYS A 211 -3.36 11.67 5.18
N TYR A 212 -3.43 11.24 3.94
CA TYR A 212 -2.32 11.09 3.00
C TYR A 212 -2.25 12.29 2.07
N GLU A 213 -1.07 12.64 1.59
CA GLU A 213 -0.92 13.64 0.55
C GLU A 213 -1.60 13.19 -0.75
N ARG A 214 -1.49 11.89 -1.07
CA ARG A 214 -2.21 11.29 -2.22
C ARG A 214 -2.63 9.85 -1.95
N VAL A 215 -3.84 9.55 -2.38
CA VAL A 215 -4.37 8.18 -2.43
C VAL A 215 -4.76 7.85 -3.86
N CYS A 216 -4.35 6.69 -4.33
CA CYS A 216 -4.70 6.14 -5.63
C CYS A 216 -5.51 4.85 -5.43
N LEU A 217 -6.73 4.84 -5.92
CA LEU A 217 -7.57 3.64 -5.98
C LEU A 217 -7.55 3.09 -7.41
N LEU A 218 -7.12 1.83 -7.56
CA LEU A 218 -7.04 1.09 -8.83
C LEU A 218 -8.17 0.07 -8.93
#